data_a128de0c5f16a4fc0a3b9122d0e959bd
#
_entry.id   a128de0c5f16a4fc0a3b9122d0e959bd
#
_cell.length_a   1.000
_cell.length_b   1.000
_cell.length_c   1.000
_cell.angle_alpha   90.00
_cell.angle_beta   90.00
_cell.angle_gamma   90.00
#
_symmetry.space_group_name_H-M   'P 1'
#
loop_
_entity.id
_entity.type
_entity.pdbx_description
1 polymer ?
#
loop_
_entity_poly.entity_id
_entity_poly.type
_entity_poly.pdbx_seq_one_letter_code
_entity_poly.pdbx_strand_id
1 'polypeptide(L)'
;VIAGAARTDGPCERSFTVTLPNSMISIAVARSVIRRITTFESDDAQSSFLVALTEVIGNAMDEHVRMDIAEPITLSVRCDSTDVVSVSDLGAGYDMTDESSAPDDPTHQSGRGLALARAFVPAMGVVSSDVGTTVTLPLVGLGIVR
;
A
#
# COMPACT_ATOMS: atom_id res chain seq x y z
N VAL A 1 15.76 -4.97 3.17
CA VAL A 1 16.09 -6.38 3.44
C VAL A 1 14.85 -7.23 3.20
N ILE A 2 14.94 -8.16 2.30
CA ILE A 2 13.85 -9.10 2.01
C ILE A 2 13.98 -10.25 3.01
N ALA A 3 13.06 -10.37 3.96
CA ALA A 3 12.97 -11.52 4.83
C ALA A 3 12.42 -12.71 4.03
N GLY A 4 13.15 -13.83 4.03
CA GLY A 4 12.96 -14.93 3.10
C GLY A 4 11.58 -15.57 3.11
N ALA A 5 11.16 -15.99 1.94
CA ALA A 5 9.94 -16.74 1.73
C ALA A 5 10.12 -18.18 2.22
N ALA A 6 9.28 -18.62 3.16
CA ALA A 6 9.18 -20.02 3.51
C ALA A 6 8.33 -20.71 2.43
N ARG A 7 8.89 -21.73 1.78
CA ARG A 7 8.12 -22.61 0.91
C ARG A 7 7.39 -23.63 1.77
N THR A 8 6.09 -23.65 1.68
CA THR A 8 5.28 -24.74 2.20
C THR A 8 4.77 -25.55 1.00
N ASP A 9 4.80 -26.90 1.13
CA ASP A 9 4.32 -27.84 0.11
C ASP A 9 2.78 -27.84 0.06
N GLY A 10 2.20 -26.70 -0.33
CA GLY A 10 0.78 -26.51 -0.57
C GLY A 10 0.58 -25.60 -1.77
N PRO A 11 -0.65 -25.22 -2.14
CA PRO A 11 -0.85 -24.18 -3.13
C PRO A 11 0.02 -22.98 -2.71
N CYS A 12 0.92 -22.59 -3.58
CA CYS A 12 2.13 -21.80 -3.29
C CYS A 12 1.78 -20.48 -2.57
N GLU A 13 1.71 -20.52 -1.25
CA GLU A 13 1.61 -19.33 -0.43
C GLU A 13 2.99 -18.68 -0.38
N ARG A 14 3.10 -17.55 -1.05
CA ARG A 14 4.30 -16.71 -0.96
C ARG A 14 3.94 -15.42 -0.25
N SER A 15 4.58 -15.17 0.86
CA SER A 15 4.48 -13.88 1.52
C SER A 15 5.87 -13.35 1.82
N PHE A 16 6.01 -12.04 1.72
CA PHE A 16 7.23 -11.36 2.15
C PHE A 16 6.88 -9.96 2.64
N THR A 17 7.79 -9.41 3.42
CA THR A 17 7.66 -8.08 4.02
C THR A 17 8.92 -7.28 3.75
N VAL A 18 8.75 -6.04 3.34
CA VAL A 18 9.82 -5.07 3.13
C VAL A 18 9.58 -3.88 4.04
N THR A 19 10.61 -3.46 4.77
CA THR A 19 10.56 -2.20 5.51
C THR A 19 11.05 -1.06 4.62
N LEU A 20 10.30 0.03 4.63
CA LEU A 20 10.56 1.20 3.79
C LEU A 20 10.86 2.42 4.68
N PRO A 21 12.11 2.89 4.69
CA PRO A 21 12.44 4.14 5.39
C PRO A 21 11.61 5.32 4.89
N ASN A 22 11.43 6.33 5.74
CA ASN A 22 10.72 7.57 5.40
C ASN A 22 11.54 8.42 4.42
N SER A 23 11.65 7.97 3.20
CA SER A 23 12.43 8.59 2.13
C SER A 23 11.72 8.38 0.80
N MET A 24 11.77 9.37 -0.07
CA MET A 24 11.15 9.31 -1.40
C MET A 24 11.66 8.13 -2.25
N ILE A 25 12.89 7.68 -2.02
CA ILE A 25 13.44 6.50 -2.72
C ILE A 25 12.66 5.22 -2.40
N SER A 26 12.02 5.16 -1.24
CA SER A 26 11.20 4.01 -0.84
C SER A 26 10.02 3.77 -1.77
N ILE A 27 9.46 4.82 -2.35
CA ILE A 27 8.39 4.71 -3.36
C ILE A 27 8.92 4.01 -4.60
N ALA A 28 10.09 4.40 -5.09
CA ALA A 28 10.72 3.77 -6.25
C ALA A 28 11.07 2.31 -5.97
N VAL A 29 11.55 2.00 -4.78
CA VAL A 29 11.85 0.62 -4.35
C VAL A 29 10.59 -0.22 -4.34
N ALA A 30 9.52 0.26 -3.73
CA ALA A 30 8.24 -0.45 -3.67
C ALA A 30 7.67 -0.73 -5.07
N ARG A 31 7.67 0.26 -5.94
CA ARG A 31 7.23 0.12 -7.34
C ARG A 31 8.05 -0.93 -8.08
N SER A 32 9.36 -0.91 -7.91
CA SER A 32 10.27 -1.88 -8.52
C SER A 32 10.01 -3.30 -8.02
N VAL A 33 9.81 -3.47 -6.72
CA VAL A 33 9.49 -4.79 -6.12
C VAL A 33 8.20 -5.33 -6.73
N ILE A 34 7.14 -4.54 -6.75
CA ILE A 34 5.84 -4.98 -7.27
C ILE A 34 5.93 -5.33 -8.76
N ARG A 35 6.63 -4.53 -9.56
CA ARG A 35 6.83 -4.83 -10.98
C ARG A 35 7.53 -6.16 -11.22
N ARG A 36 8.47 -6.53 -10.35
CA ARG A 36 9.25 -7.77 -10.50
C ARG A 36 8.51 -9.02 -10.10
N ILE A 37 7.61 -8.91 -9.14
CA ILE A 37 6.93 -10.08 -8.57
C ILE A 37 5.53 -10.30 -9.13
N THR A 38 4.99 -9.32 -9.84
CA THR A 38 3.63 -9.40 -10.39
C THR A 38 3.65 -9.24 -11.90
N THR A 39 2.77 -9.99 -12.56
CA THR A 39 2.48 -9.80 -13.98
C THR A 39 1.07 -9.25 -14.11
N PHE A 40 0.97 -8.08 -14.71
CA PHE A 40 -0.32 -7.44 -14.93
C PHE A 40 -0.87 -7.80 -16.32
N GLU A 41 -2.18 -7.80 -16.45
CA GLU A 41 -2.88 -8.12 -17.69
C GLU A 41 -2.58 -7.11 -18.81
N SER A 42 -2.30 -5.87 -18.41
CA SER A 42 -1.99 -4.78 -19.35
C SER A 42 -1.09 -3.75 -18.67
N ASP A 43 -0.47 -2.90 -19.49
CA ASP A 43 0.32 -1.77 -19.00
C ASP A 43 -0.56 -0.76 -18.25
N ASP A 44 -1.81 -0.58 -18.68
CA ASP A 44 -2.76 0.29 -18.00
C ASP A 44 -3.11 -0.23 -16.61
N ALA A 45 -3.33 -1.53 -16.46
CA ALA A 45 -3.60 -2.17 -15.17
C ALA A 45 -2.39 -2.00 -14.23
N GLN A 46 -1.18 -2.19 -14.74
CA GLN A 46 0.05 -1.97 -13.98
C GLN A 46 0.18 -0.51 -13.54
N SER A 47 -0.01 0.43 -14.46
CA SER A 47 0.10 1.85 -14.18
C SER A 47 -0.91 2.29 -13.12
N SER A 48 -2.15 1.86 -13.24
CA SER A 48 -3.21 2.18 -12.27
C SER A 48 -2.88 1.66 -10.88
N PHE A 49 -2.43 0.41 -10.77
CA PHE A 49 -2.04 -0.17 -9.49
C PHE A 49 -0.85 0.58 -8.88
N LEU A 50 0.16 0.90 -9.67
CA LEU A 50 1.35 1.60 -9.19
C LEU A 50 1.06 3.04 -8.76
N VAL A 51 0.09 3.71 -9.38
CA VAL A 51 -0.40 5.02 -8.91
C VAL A 51 -1.03 4.87 -7.54
N ALA A 52 -1.93 3.90 -7.36
CA ALA A 52 -2.58 3.64 -6.07
C ALA A 52 -1.53 3.32 -4.99
N LEU A 53 -0.58 2.45 -5.29
CA LEU A 53 0.50 2.08 -4.37
C LEU A 53 1.33 3.30 -3.97
N THR A 54 1.67 4.15 -4.93
CA THR A 54 2.43 5.39 -4.68
C THR A 54 1.70 6.31 -3.71
N GLU A 55 0.40 6.49 -3.92
CA GLU A 55 -0.42 7.34 -3.05
C GLU A 55 -0.54 6.78 -1.63
N VAL A 56 -0.73 5.48 -1.51
CA VAL A 56 -0.83 4.80 -0.21
C VAL A 56 0.48 4.90 0.57
N ILE A 57 1.62 4.66 -0.09
CA ILE A 57 2.94 4.78 0.54
C ILE A 57 3.22 6.23 0.93
N GLY A 58 2.95 7.17 0.03
CA GLY A 58 3.11 8.59 0.30
C GLY A 58 2.30 9.05 1.51
N ASN A 59 1.06 8.61 1.61
CA ASN A 59 0.20 8.89 2.75
C ASN A 59 0.77 8.35 4.06
N ALA A 60 1.27 7.12 4.06
CA ALA A 60 1.89 6.50 5.24
C ALA A 60 3.16 7.27 5.67
N MET A 61 3.98 7.66 4.70
CA MET A 61 5.19 8.44 4.96
C MET A 61 4.87 9.83 5.51
N ASP A 62 3.89 10.52 4.95
CA ASP A 62 3.44 11.82 5.41
C ASP A 62 2.95 11.74 6.86
N GLU A 63 2.25 10.68 7.21
CA GLU A 63 1.79 10.44 8.57
C GLU A 63 2.97 10.26 9.54
N HIS A 64 3.98 9.48 9.15
CA HIS A 64 5.19 9.32 9.96
C HIS A 64 5.95 10.64 10.13
N VAL A 65 6.05 11.45 9.09
CA VAL A 65 6.67 12.77 9.16
C VAL A 65 5.86 13.69 10.07
N ARG A 66 4.54 13.72 9.91
CA ARG A 66 3.66 14.57 10.70
C ARG A 66 3.72 14.25 12.19
N MET A 67 3.86 12.97 12.54
CA MET A 67 3.91 12.50 13.92
C MET A 67 5.33 12.28 14.46
N ASP A 68 6.35 12.65 13.69
CA ASP A 68 7.76 12.49 14.05
C ASP A 68 8.09 11.00 14.40
N ILE A 69 7.60 10.09 13.59
CA ILE A 69 7.84 8.65 13.74
C ILE A 69 9.08 8.29 12.92
N ALA A 70 10.11 7.79 13.59
CA ALA A 70 11.37 7.40 12.96
C ALA A 70 11.33 6.00 12.35
N GLU A 71 10.45 5.13 12.84
CA GLU A 71 10.32 3.76 12.36
C GLU A 71 9.89 3.72 10.89
N PRO A 72 10.34 2.71 10.13
CA PRO A 72 9.95 2.58 8.74
C PRO A 72 8.49 2.15 8.60
N ILE A 73 7.91 2.42 7.43
CA ILE A 73 6.65 1.80 7.01
C ILE A 73 6.91 0.36 6.56
N THR A 74 5.87 -0.47 6.61
CA THR A 74 5.95 -1.88 6.23
C THR A 74 5.12 -2.12 4.98
N LEU A 75 5.76 -2.68 3.96
CA LEU A 75 5.12 -3.19 2.76
C LEU A 75 5.09 -4.71 2.85
N SER A 76 3.90 -5.30 2.83
CA SER A 76 3.71 -6.75 2.84
C SER A 76 3.05 -7.19 1.55
N VAL A 77 3.52 -8.30 1.00
CA VAL A 77 2.90 -8.92 -0.18
C VAL A 77 2.56 -10.35 0.17
N ARG A 78 1.32 -10.73 -0.07
CA ARG A 78 0.84 -12.09 0.09
C ARG A 78 0.29 -12.58 -1.24
N CYS A 79 0.85 -13.66 -1.73
CA CYS A 79 0.44 -14.34 -2.95
C CYS A 79 -0.06 -15.75 -2.58
N ASP A 80 -1.34 -15.84 -2.31
CA ASP A 80 -2.02 -17.11 -2.05
C ASP A 80 -3.28 -17.20 -2.94
N SER A 81 -4.38 -17.71 -2.42
CA SER A 81 -5.67 -17.69 -3.14
C SER A 81 -6.16 -16.27 -3.42
N THR A 82 -5.70 -15.28 -2.64
CA THR A 82 -5.95 -13.85 -2.84
C THR A 82 -4.62 -13.10 -2.80
N ASP A 83 -4.26 -12.49 -3.92
CA ASP A 83 -3.04 -11.68 -3.98
C ASP A 83 -3.32 -10.31 -3.41
N VAL A 84 -2.55 -9.92 -2.41
CA VAL A 84 -2.76 -8.69 -1.65
C VAL A 84 -1.44 -8.00 -1.35
N VAL A 85 -1.40 -6.71 -1.61
CA VAL A 85 -0.33 -5.82 -1.15
C VAL A 85 -0.89 -4.98 0.00
N SER A 86 -0.17 -4.93 1.10
CA SER A 86 -0.55 -4.13 2.28
C SER A 86 0.55 -3.16 2.64
N VAL A 87 0.16 -1.94 3.00
CA VAL A 87 1.06 -0.91 3.50
C VAL A 87 0.60 -0.53 4.90
N SER A 88 1.51 -0.66 5.87
CA SER A 88 1.21 -0.36 7.28
C SER A 88 2.08 0.77 7.79
N ASP A 89 1.47 1.72 8.48
CA ASP A 89 2.13 2.79 9.23
C ASP A 89 1.82 2.67 10.72
N LEU A 90 2.57 3.41 11.52
CA LEU A 90 2.43 3.48 12.99
C LEU A 90 1.81 4.81 13.44
N GLY A 91 1.08 5.48 12.57
CA GLY A 91 0.46 6.77 12.86
C GLY A 91 -0.72 6.70 13.82
N ALA A 92 -1.40 7.81 13.99
CA ALA A 92 -2.54 7.94 14.91
C ALA A 92 -3.83 7.31 14.38
N GLY A 93 -3.78 6.75 13.17
CA GLY A 93 -4.96 6.21 12.52
C GLY A 93 -5.64 7.24 11.61
N TYR A 94 -6.57 6.75 10.82
CA TYR A 94 -7.30 7.52 9.84
C TYR A 94 -8.80 7.33 10.05
N ASP A 95 -9.55 8.42 10.12
CA ASP A 95 -11.00 8.37 10.22
C ASP A 95 -11.62 8.46 8.83
N MET A 96 -12.16 7.34 8.36
CA MET A 96 -12.81 7.23 7.06
C MET A 96 -14.07 8.10 6.94
N THR A 97 -14.66 8.51 8.08
CA THR A 97 -15.85 9.36 8.04
C THR A 97 -15.54 10.80 7.64
N ASP A 98 -14.28 11.21 7.76
CA ASP A 98 -13.82 12.55 7.38
C ASP A 98 -13.51 12.70 5.87
N GLU A 99 -13.61 11.63 5.09
CA GLU A 99 -13.41 11.70 3.63
C GLU A 99 -14.33 12.69 2.92
N SER A 100 -15.50 12.97 3.52
CA SER A 100 -16.50 13.87 2.94
C SER A 100 -16.37 15.33 3.37
N SER A 101 -15.51 15.65 4.35
CA SER A 101 -15.66 16.92 5.07
C SER A 101 -14.72 18.03 4.65
N ALA A 102 -13.71 17.80 3.81
CA ALA A 102 -12.84 18.92 3.41
C ALA A 102 -12.08 18.70 2.11
N PRO A 103 -12.73 18.75 0.94
CA PRO A 103 -12.00 18.75 -0.34
C PRO A 103 -11.10 19.97 -0.52
N ASP A 104 -11.26 20.99 0.30
CA ASP A 104 -10.57 22.30 0.11
C ASP A 104 -9.52 22.64 1.17
N ASP A 105 -9.27 21.75 2.14
CA ASP A 105 -8.26 22.01 3.15
C ASP A 105 -6.88 21.49 2.68
N PRO A 106 -5.92 22.38 2.35
CA PRO A 106 -4.60 21.96 1.88
C PRO A 106 -3.77 21.22 2.95
N THR A 107 -4.20 21.23 4.21
CA THR A 107 -3.53 20.51 5.30
C THR A 107 -3.92 19.04 5.36
N HIS A 108 -5.00 18.62 4.68
CA HIS A 108 -5.50 17.24 4.63
C HIS A 108 -5.13 16.55 3.30
N GLN A 109 -3.87 16.61 2.90
CA GLN A 109 -3.39 15.91 1.70
C GLN A 109 -3.57 14.39 1.79
N SER A 110 -3.52 13.82 2.99
CA SER A 110 -3.68 12.39 3.25
C SER A 110 -5.03 11.85 2.77
N GLY A 111 -6.14 12.57 2.99
CA GLY A 111 -7.47 12.15 2.54
C GLY A 111 -7.59 12.07 1.02
N ARG A 112 -6.93 12.96 0.30
CA ARG A 112 -6.94 12.97 -1.16
C ARG A 112 -6.16 11.81 -1.75
N GLY A 113 -5.02 11.44 -1.14
CA GLY A 113 -4.19 10.33 -1.60
C GLY A 113 -4.94 9.01 -1.52
N LEU A 114 -5.63 8.74 -0.41
CA LEU A 114 -6.42 7.53 -0.26
C LEU A 114 -7.65 7.51 -1.17
N ALA A 115 -8.31 8.64 -1.37
CA ALA A 115 -9.42 8.73 -2.32
C ALA A 115 -8.97 8.46 -3.76
N LEU A 116 -7.82 8.99 -4.16
CA LEU A 116 -7.23 8.71 -5.47
C LEU A 116 -6.86 7.24 -5.62
N ALA A 117 -6.23 6.66 -4.59
CA ALA A 117 -5.89 5.23 -4.59
C ALA A 117 -7.13 4.36 -4.77
N ARG A 118 -8.21 4.67 -4.06
CA ARG A 118 -9.48 3.94 -4.19
C ARG A 118 -10.11 4.08 -5.57
N ALA A 119 -9.91 5.21 -6.24
CA ALA A 119 -10.40 5.40 -7.61
C ALA A 119 -9.72 4.42 -8.58
N PHE A 120 -8.44 4.13 -8.37
CA PHE A 120 -7.68 3.18 -9.18
C PHE A 120 -7.82 1.73 -8.71
N VAL A 121 -8.02 1.51 -7.42
CA VAL A 121 -8.22 0.18 -6.80
C VAL A 121 -9.47 0.22 -5.94
N PRO A 122 -10.66 0.05 -6.53
CA PRO A 122 -11.93 0.20 -5.80
C PRO A 122 -12.10 -0.80 -4.64
N ALA A 123 -11.46 -1.96 -4.71
CA ALA A 123 -11.53 -2.98 -3.67
C ALA A 123 -10.54 -2.73 -2.51
N MET A 124 -9.87 -1.58 -2.49
CA MET A 124 -8.96 -1.18 -1.42
C MET A 124 -9.66 -1.22 -0.05
N GLY A 125 -9.00 -1.82 0.92
CA GLY A 125 -9.43 -1.86 2.31
C GLY A 125 -8.54 -0.98 3.20
N VAL A 126 -9.12 -0.42 4.26
CA VAL A 126 -8.38 0.35 5.26
C VAL A 126 -8.79 -0.14 6.63
N VAL A 127 -7.80 -0.56 7.42
CA VAL A 127 -7.98 -0.88 8.84
C VAL A 127 -7.16 0.12 9.65
N SER A 128 -7.81 0.90 10.47
CA SER A 128 -7.18 1.98 11.21
C SER A 128 -7.48 1.87 12.69
N SER A 129 -6.47 2.17 13.51
CA SER A 129 -6.58 2.27 14.96
C SER A 129 -5.73 3.44 15.44
N ASP A 130 -5.74 3.70 16.76
CA ASP A 130 -4.92 4.74 17.37
C ASP A 130 -3.41 4.43 17.35
N VAL A 131 -3.03 3.21 16.94
CA VAL A 131 -1.62 2.76 16.88
C VAL A 131 -1.12 2.54 15.45
N GLY A 132 -1.94 2.79 14.44
CA GLY A 132 -1.52 2.69 13.05
C GLY A 132 -2.66 2.41 12.07
N THR A 133 -2.29 2.45 10.81
CA THR A 133 -3.20 2.18 9.69
C THR A 133 -2.57 1.15 8.75
N THR A 134 -3.38 0.19 8.31
CA THR A 134 -3.02 -0.76 7.25
C THR A 134 -3.95 -0.57 6.08
N VAL A 135 -3.39 -0.26 4.93
CA VAL A 135 -4.12 -0.18 3.67
C VAL A 135 -3.83 -1.43 2.85
N THR A 136 -4.87 -2.09 2.39
CA THR A 136 -4.81 -3.32 1.62
C THR A 136 -5.21 -3.06 0.18
N LEU A 137 -4.34 -3.42 -0.75
CA LEU A 137 -4.57 -3.29 -2.19
C LEU A 137 -4.67 -4.69 -2.80
N PRO A 138 -5.89 -5.21 -3.04
CA PRO A 138 -6.04 -6.50 -3.70
C PRO A 138 -5.54 -6.43 -5.14
N LEU A 139 -4.79 -7.44 -5.54
CA LEU A 139 -4.30 -7.60 -6.91
C LEU A 139 -5.32 -8.33 -7.80
N VAL A 140 -6.26 -9.03 -7.19
CA VAL A 140 -7.35 -9.72 -7.90
C VAL A 140 -8.34 -8.68 -8.44
N GLY A 141 -8.73 -8.82 -9.69
CA GLY A 141 -9.62 -7.88 -10.37
C GLY A 141 -8.90 -6.77 -11.14
N LEU A 142 -7.56 -6.72 -11.05
CA LEU A 142 -6.74 -5.82 -11.85
C LEU A 142 -6.02 -6.56 -13.00
N GLY A 143 -6.40 -7.80 -13.24
CA GLY A 143 -5.87 -8.59 -14.34
C GLY A 143 -4.43 -9.05 -14.14
N ILE A 144 -4.12 -9.58 -12.98
CA ILE A 144 -2.81 -10.17 -12.73
C ILE A 144 -2.77 -11.57 -13.28
N VAL A 145 -1.83 -11.79 -14.18
CA VAL A 145 -1.54 -13.12 -14.73
C VAL A 145 -0.34 -13.69 -13.99
N ARG A 146 -0.54 -14.85 -13.44
CA ARG A 146 0.53 -15.61 -12.77
C ARG A 146 1.34 -16.41 -13.77
#